data_d09857a9534b40285f9eaad8465c246e
#
_entry.id   d09857a9534b40285f9eaad8465c246e
#
_cell.length_a   1.000
_cell.length_b   1.000
_cell.length_c   1.000
_cell.angle_alpha   90.00
_cell.angle_beta   90.00
_cell.angle_gamma   90.00
#
_symmetry.space_group_name_H-M   'P 1'
#
loop_
_entity.id
_entity.type
_entity.pdbx_description
1 polymer ?
#
loop_
_entity_poly.entity_id
_entity_poly.type
_entity_poly.pdbx_seq_one_letter_code
_entity_poly.pdbx_strand_id
1 'polypeptide(L)'
;MDRVFHVKQQGLNKFIVVAIDGPTGVGKSTLARKLADRWRFLYVDTGAMFRCLALKWKALEHPEEDEALQMLGDNTHIAFSVAGQVICDDQSVSTEIRTEEISKLASRISKFGVIREVMKRQQRQLVTETKKQQVYSGAVLEGRDIGTVVLPD
;
A
#
# COMPACT_ATOMS: atom_id res chain seq x y z
N MET A 1 -4.61 2.09 -22.56
CA MET A 1 -4.79 1.31 -21.32
C MET A 1 -5.69 2.06 -20.39
N ASP A 2 -6.78 1.44 -20.05
CA ASP A 2 -7.80 2.09 -19.25
C ASP A 2 -7.40 2.12 -17.78
N ARG A 3 -7.54 3.29 -17.18
CA ARG A 3 -7.47 3.44 -15.73
C ARG A 3 -8.82 3.07 -15.18
N VAL A 4 -8.86 2.15 -14.22
CA VAL A 4 -10.10 1.76 -13.56
C VAL A 4 -10.19 2.46 -12.22
N PHE A 5 -11.28 3.19 -12.02
CA PHE A 5 -11.58 3.90 -10.79
C PHE A 5 -12.70 3.20 -10.06
N HIS A 6 -12.46 2.88 -8.81
CA HIS A 6 -13.48 2.36 -7.92
C HIS A 6 -13.64 3.35 -6.76
N VAL A 7 -14.80 3.97 -6.66
CA VAL A 7 -15.14 4.88 -5.56
C VAL A 7 -16.13 4.16 -4.66
N LYS A 8 -15.75 3.96 -3.41
CA LYS A 8 -16.60 3.31 -2.41
C LYS A 8 -16.90 4.26 -1.27
N GLN A 9 -18.18 4.47 -1.02
CA GLN A 9 -18.67 5.29 0.06
C GLN A 9 -19.14 4.42 1.21
N GLN A 10 -18.53 4.55 2.38
CA GLN A 10 -18.93 3.82 3.57
C GLN A 10 -19.57 4.74 4.61
N GLY A 11 -20.88 4.57 4.81
CA GLY A 11 -21.66 5.07 5.95
C GLY A 11 -21.91 6.58 6.03
N LEU A 12 -22.66 6.98 7.03
CA LEU A 12 -23.18 8.34 7.27
C LEU A 12 -22.11 9.43 7.53
N ASN A 13 -20.86 9.08 7.78
CA ASN A 13 -19.74 10.02 7.95
C ASN A 13 -18.83 10.10 6.73
N LYS A 14 -19.36 9.93 5.54
CA LYS A 14 -18.73 10.29 4.25
C LYS A 14 -17.21 10.03 4.12
N PHE A 15 -16.65 9.01 4.80
CA PHE A 15 -15.27 8.58 4.54
C PHE A 15 -15.24 7.88 3.19
N ILE A 16 -14.49 8.42 2.25
CA ILE A 16 -14.46 7.92 0.86
C ILE A 16 -13.16 7.16 0.64
N VAL A 17 -13.26 5.98 0.04
CA VAL A 17 -12.09 5.22 -0.40
C VAL A 17 -12.06 5.16 -1.92
N VAL A 18 -10.95 5.57 -2.50
CA VAL A 18 -10.72 5.54 -3.94
C VAL A 18 -9.61 4.54 -4.25
N ALA A 19 -9.89 3.56 -5.09
CA ALA A 19 -8.89 2.64 -5.61
C ALA A 19 -8.51 3.05 -7.03
N ILE A 20 -7.21 3.15 -7.29
CA ILE A 20 -6.67 3.42 -8.61
C ILE A 20 -5.81 2.23 -9.02
N ASP A 21 -6.35 1.42 -9.92
CA ASP A 21 -5.69 0.23 -10.43
C ASP A 21 -5.13 0.45 -11.83
N GLY A 22 -4.04 -0.20 -12.12
CA GLY A 22 -3.43 -0.19 -13.44
C GLY A 22 -1.96 -0.59 -13.42
N PRO A 23 -1.38 -0.84 -14.58
CA PRO A 23 0.03 -1.19 -14.68
C PRO A 23 0.95 -0.02 -14.32
N THR A 24 2.21 -0.33 -14.03
CA THR A 24 3.24 0.67 -13.75
C THR A 24 3.44 1.61 -14.94
N GLY A 25 3.66 2.88 -14.69
CA GLY A 25 4.02 3.86 -15.71
C GLY A 25 2.85 4.52 -16.45
N VAL A 26 1.60 4.31 -16.04
CA VAL A 26 0.41 4.95 -16.67
C VAL A 26 -0.05 6.23 -15.97
N GLY A 27 0.72 6.75 -15.00
CA GLY A 27 0.40 7.99 -14.30
C GLY A 27 -0.53 7.81 -13.09
N LYS A 28 -0.65 6.61 -12.53
CA LYS A 28 -1.46 6.33 -11.32
C LYS A 28 -1.03 7.18 -10.13
N SER A 29 0.27 7.20 -9.84
CA SER A 29 0.82 7.90 -8.68
C SER A 29 0.55 9.41 -8.74
N THR A 30 0.73 10.02 -9.91
CA THR A 30 0.47 11.44 -10.12
C THR A 30 -0.99 11.76 -9.86
N LEU A 31 -1.91 10.96 -10.40
CA LEU A 31 -3.33 11.14 -10.23
C LEU A 31 -3.74 10.92 -8.77
N ALA A 32 -3.27 9.84 -8.15
CA ALA A 32 -3.58 9.51 -6.77
C ALA A 32 -3.14 10.62 -5.80
N ARG A 33 -1.96 11.17 -5.98
CA ARG A 33 -1.45 12.28 -5.16
C ARG A 33 -2.31 13.54 -5.34
N LYS A 34 -2.66 13.89 -6.57
CA LYS A 34 -3.52 15.05 -6.83
C LYS A 34 -4.89 14.92 -6.19
N LEU A 35 -5.48 13.73 -6.24
CA LEU A 35 -6.76 13.47 -5.57
C LEU A 35 -6.63 13.55 -4.05
N ALA A 36 -5.58 12.95 -3.49
CA ALA A 36 -5.31 12.98 -2.06
C ALA A 36 -5.15 14.41 -1.55
N ASP A 37 -4.34 15.22 -2.22
CA ASP A 37 -4.10 16.62 -1.84
C ASP A 37 -5.39 17.45 -1.92
N ARG A 38 -6.14 17.29 -3.00
CA ARG A 38 -7.36 18.09 -3.23
C ARG A 38 -8.46 17.81 -2.23
N TRP A 39 -8.62 16.55 -1.81
CA TRP A 39 -9.74 16.12 -0.96
C TRP A 39 -9.35 15.80 0.48
N ARG A 40 -8.11 16.06 0.87
CA ARG A 40 -7.57 15.69 2.18
C ARG A 40 -7.73 14.19 2.45
N PHE A 41 -7.38 13.37 1.47
CA PHE A 41 -7.33 11.93 1.60
C PHE A 41 -5.92 11.46 1.93
N LEU A 42 -5.80 10.37 2.67
CA LEU A 42 -4.52 9.68 2.82
C LEU A 42 -4.15 9.04 1.48
N TYR A 43 -2.93 9.31 1.01
CA TYR A 43 -2.38 8.63 -0.16
C TYR A 43 -1.64 7.37 0.28
N VAL A 44 -2.04 6.22 -0.27
CA VAL A 44 -1.45 4.91 0.02
C VAL A 44 -0.87 4.31 -1.27
N ASP A 45 0.46 4.30 -1.34
CA ASP A 45 1.21 3.62 -2.41
C ASP A 45 1.39 2.15 -2.00
N THR A 46 0.55 1.25 -2.52
CA THR A 46 0.64 -0.16 -2.15
C THR A 46 1.90 -0.83 -2.70
N GLY A 47 2.43 -0.35 -3.83
CA GLY A 47 3.72 -0.80 -4.34
C GLY A 47 4.86 -0.49 -3.36
N ALA A 48 4.83 0.66 -2.72
CA ALA A 48 5.80 1.00 -1.68
C ALA A 48 5.69 0.07 -0.46
N MET A 49 4.50 -0.41 -0.13
CA MET A 49 4.33 -1.40 0.95
C MET A 49 5.07 -2.71 0.64
N PHE A 50 4.95 -3.21 -0.59
CA PHE A 50 5.71 -4.40 -1.01
C PHE A 50 7.22 -4.15 -1.01
N ARG A 51 7.67 -2.95 -1.35
CA ARG A 51 9.08 -2.58 -1.29
C ARG A 51 9.60 -2.51 0.15
N CYS A 52 8.80 -2.07 1.11
CA CYS A 52 9.15 -2.14 2.53
C CYS A 52 9.41 -3.59 2.98
N LEU A 53 8.51 -4.51 2.62
CA LEU A 53 8.74 -5.93 2.88
C LEU A 53 10.00 -6.45 2.20
N ALA A 54 10.23 -6.06 0.95
CA ALA A 54 11.41 -6.48 0.20
C ALA A 54 12.71 -6.00 0.85
N LEU A 55 12.73 -4.79 1.38
CA LEU A 55 13.88 -4.25 2.12
C LEU A 55 14.20 -5.09 3.35
N LYS A 56 13.20 -5.47 4.14
CA LYS A 56 13.37 -6.34 5.30
C LYS A 56 13.71 -7.76 4.90
N TRP A 57 13.09 -8.27 3.85
CA TRP A 57 13.37 -9.61 3.32
C TRP A 57 14.83 -9.77 2.89
N LYS A 58 15.37 -8.72 2.27
CA LYS A 58 16.80 -8.67 1.92
C LYS A 58 17.69 -8.80 3.16
N ALA A 59 17.35 -8.08 4.22
CA ALA A 59 18.11 -8.13 5.48
C ALA A 59 18.06 -9.49 6.17
N LEU A 60 17.04 -10.30 5.88
CA LEU A 60 16.87 -11.67 6.41
C LEU A 60 17.40 -12.75 5.46
N GLU A 61 18.15 -12.37 4.42
CA GLU A 61 18.74 -13.30 3.43
C GLU A 61 17.70 -14.12 2.65
N HIS A 62 16.54 -13.54 2.40
CA HIS A 62 15.47 -14.06 1.52
C HIS A 62 14.88 -15.41 1.93
N PRO A 63 14.42 -15.62 3.17
CA PRO A 63 13.72 -16.86 3.51
C PRO A 63 12.44 -17.02 2.68
N GLU A 64 12.15 -18.24 2.21
CA GLU A 64 11.01 -18.51 1.33
C GLU A 64 9.94 -19.38 1.96
N GLU A 65 10.18 -19.88 3.17
CA GLU A 65 9.21 -20.67 3.92
C GLU A 65 8.00 -19.82 4.33
N ASP A 66 6.81 -20.36 4.16
CA ASP A 66 5.56 -19.65 4.44
C ASP A 66 5.51 -19.07 5.87
N GLU A 67 6.00 -19.82 6.84
CA GLU A 67 6.04 -19.35 8.24
C GLU A 67 6.95 -18.14 8.42
N ALA A 68 8.14 -18.17 7.80
CA ALA A 68 9.08 -17.04 7.85
C ALA A 68 8.52 -15.80 7.13
N LEU A 69 7.86 -16.00 6.00
CA LEU A 69 7.21 -14.92 5.25
C LEU A 69 6.01 -14.34 6.03
N GLN A 70 5.24 -15.19 6.70
CA GLN A 70 4.16 -14.75 7.57
C GLN A 70 4.70 -13.89 8.71
N MET A 71 5.75 -14.34 9.38
CA MET A 71 6.40 -13.59 10.46
C MET A 71 6.97 -12.26 9.96
N LEU A 72 7.61 -12.25 8.80
CA LEU A 72 8.12 -11.02 8.19
C LEU A 72 6.98 -10.01 8.01
N GLY A 73 5.88 -10.43 7.44
CA GLY A 73 4.72 -9.57 7.21
C GLY A 73 4.10 -9.08 8.52
N ASP A 74 3.85 -9.98 9.46
CA ASP A 74 3.21 -9.64 10.74
C ASP A 74 4.08 -8.71 11.60
N ASN A 75 5.39 -8.78 11.47
CA ASN A 75 6.34 -7.95 12.21
C ASN A 75 6.79 -6.69 11.45
N THR A 76 6.13 -6.36 10.35
CA THR A 76 6.42 -5.14 9.58
C THR A 76 5.27 -4.16 9.73
N HIS A 77 5.55 -3.01 10.33
CA HIS A 77 4.58 -1.91 10.45
C HIS A 77 4.86 -0.87 9.38
N ILE A 78 3.86 -0.61 8.53
CA ILE A 78 3.98 0.35 7.43
C ILE A 78 2.96 1.46 7.64
N ALA A 79 3.44 2.70 7.57
CA ALA A 79 2.60 3.89 7.67
C ALA A 79 2.99 4.91 6.59
N PHE A 80 2.11 5.87 6.35
CA PHE A 80 2.34 6.98 5.43
C PHE A 80 2.16 8.29 6.17
N SER A 81 3.13 9.20 6.03
CA SER A 81 3.01 10.53 6.61
C SER A 81 2.13 11.44 5.76
N VAL A 82 1.70 12.56 6.34
CA VAL A 82 0.96 13.61 5.63
C VAL A 82 1.75 14.15 4.42
N ALA A 83 3.07 14.20 4.52
CA ALA A 83 3.96 14.62 3.43
C ALA A 83 4.18 13.53 2.36
N GLY A 84 3.53 12.37 2.49
CA GLY A 84 3.65 11.26 1.54
C GLY A 84 4.91 10.41 1.73
N GLN A 85 5.59 10.52 2.86
CA GLN A 85 6.72 9.66 3.19
C GLN A 85 6.24 8.27 3.58
N VAL A 86 7.00 7.26 3.19
CA VAL A 86 6.78 5.86 3.58
C VAL A 86 7.59 5.58 4.84
N ILE A 87 6.89 5.15 5.88
CA ILE A 87 7.46 4.82 7.19
C ILE A 87 7.39 3.31 7.36
N CYS A 88 8.51 2.69 7.62
CA CYS A 88 8.62 1.26 7.91
C CYS A 88 9.25 1.08 9.28
N ASP A 89 8.53 0.44 10.20
CA ASP A 89 8.98 0.25 11.59
C ASP A 89 9.51 1.55 12.22
N ASP A 90 8.72 2.61 12.11
CA ASP A 90 8.99 3.96 12.62
C ASP A 90 10.16 4.72 11.96
N GLN A 91 10.69 4.20 10.87
CA GLN A 91 11.76 4.86 10.11
C GLN A 91 11.30 5.25 8.71
N SER A 92 11.65 6.46 8.26
CA SER A 92 11.42 6.85 6.87
C SER A 92 12.34 6.06 5.95
N VAL A 93 11.76 5.33 5.00
CA VAL A 93 12.47 4.48 4.03
C VAL A 93 12.21 4.91 2.58
N SER A 94 11.68 6.11 2.38
CA SER A 94 11.24 6.57 1.07
C SER A 94 12.36 6.57 0.01
N THR A 95 13.60 6.76 0.40
CA THR A 95 14.76 6.71 -0.50
C THR A 95 15.24 5.27 -0.70
N GLU A 96 15.38 4.51 0.39
CA GLU A 96 15.95 3.15 0.40
C GLU A 96 15.11 2.18 -0.44
N ILE A 97 13.80 2.36 -0.48
CA ILE A 97 12.90 1.49 -1.26
C ILE A 97 12.83 1.83 -2.75
N ARG A 98 13.47 2.90 -3.20
CA ARG A 98 13.41 3.39 -4.61
C ARG A 98 14.53 2.84 -5.50
N THR A 99 15.37 1.93 -5.00
CA THR A 99 16.43 1.33 -5.78
C THR A 99 15.88 0.27 -6.74
N GLU A 100 16.60 0.01 -7.84
CA GLU A 100 16.24 -1.03 -8.79
C GLU A 100 16.28 -2.42 -8.13
N GLU A 101 17.25 -2.66 -7.26
CA GLU A 101 17.37 -3.90 -6.51
C GLU A 101 16.11 -4.19 -5.69
N ILE A 102 15.65 -3.20 -4.90
CA ILE A 102 14.45 -3.36 -4.07
C ILE A 102 13.20 -3.52 -4.94
N SER A 103 13.11 -2.84 -6.08
CA SER A 103 12.00 -3.03 -7.03
C SER A 103 11.93 -4.46 -7.56
N LYS A 104 13.07 -5.06 -7.89
CA LYS A 104 13.15 -6.47 -8.32
C LYS A 104 12.77 -7.42 -7.20
N LEU A 105 13.26 -7.19 -5.99
CA LEU A 105 12.92 -7.99 -4.82
C LEU A 105 11.42 -7.88 -4.47
N ALA A 106 10.84 -6.70 -4.57
CA ALA A 106 9.40 -6.49 -4.37
C ALA A 106 8.57 -7.31 -5.37
N SER A 107 8.98 -7.35 -6.63
CA SER A 107 8.33 -8.19 -7.63
C SER A 107 8.44 -9.68 -7.31
N ARG A 108 9.58 -10.11 -6.79
CA ARG A 108 9.77 -11.51 -6.36
C ARG A 108 8.91 -11.87 -5.15
N ILE A 109 8.98 -11.06 -4.09
CA ILE A 109 8.26 -11.35 -2.84
C ILE A 109 6.74 -11.29 -3.04
N SER A 110 6.25 -10.46 -3.94
CA SER A 110 4.82 -10.33 -4.25
C SER A 110 4.20 -11.58 -4.88
N LYS A 111 5.01 -12.51 -5.36
CA LYS A 111 4.54 -13.79 -5.94
C LYS A 111 4.13 -14.80 -4.87
N PHE A 112 4.60 -14.65 -3.64
CA PHE A 112 4.21 -15.54 -2.55
C PHE A 112 2.79 -15.23 -2.09
N GLY A 113 1.92 -16.24 -2.09
CA GLY A 113 0.53 -16.10 -1.66
C GLY A 113 0.39 -15.59 -0.23
N VAL A 114 1.22 -16.07 0.68
CA VAL A 114 1.28 -15.61 2.08
C VAL A 114 1.51 -14.09 2.15
N ILE A 115 2.45 -13.57 1.37
CA ILE A 115 2.75 -12.13 1.35
C ILE A 115 1.56 -11.33 0.81
N ARG A 116 0.91 -11.80 -0.25
CA ARG A 116 -0.27 -11.12 -0.78
C ARG A 116 -1.41 -11.05 0.24
N GLU A 117 -1.64 -12.13 0.99
CA GLU A 117 -2.67 -12.15 2.03
C GLU A 117 -2.33 -11.21 3.20
N VAL A 118 -1.07 -11.19 3.64
CA VAL A 118 -0.61 -10.26 4.68
C VAL A 118 -0.79 -8.81 4.22
N MET A 119 -0.38 -8.48 3.01
CA MET A 119 -0.51 -7.13 2.47
C MET A 119 -1.97 -6.70 2.31
N LYS A 120 -2.83 -7.59 1.82
CA LYS A 120 -4.27 -7.33 1.74
C LYS A 120 -4.87 -6.98 3.10
N ARG A 121 -4.52 -7.75 4.12
CA ARG A 121 -4.96 -7.49 5.49
C ARG A 121 -4.45 -6.13 6.01
N GLN A 122 -3.16 -5.83 5.82
CA GLN A 122 -2.57 -4.57 6.25
C GLN A 122 -3.17 -3.37 5.53
N GLN A 123 -3.42 -3.47 4.24
CA GLN A 123 -4.06 -2.40 3.46
C GLN A 123 -5.48 -2.11 3.96
N ARG A 124 -6.27 -3.15 4.24
CA ARG A 124 -7.62 -3.01 4.83
C ARG A 124 -7.57 -2.38 6.22
N GLN A 125 -6.63 -2.83 7.04
CA GLN A 125 -6.43 -2.28 8.39
C GLN A 125 -6.06 -0.80 8.34
N LEU A 126 -5.16 -0.43 7.43
CA LEU A 126 -4.74 0.97 7.24
C LEU A 126 -5.94 1.87 6.91
N VAL A 127 -6.83 1.44 6.03
CA VAL A 127 -8.07 2.17 5.71
C VAL A 127 -8.98 2.31 6.94
N THR A 128 -9.15 1.23 7.69
CA THR A 128 -9.98 1.22 8.90
C THR A 128 -9.43 2.16 9.97
N GLU A 129 -8.14 2.13 10.21
CA GLU A 129 -7.47 3.00 11.18
C GLU A 129 -7.53 4.47 10.74
N THR A 130 -7.30 4.76 9.47
CA THR A 130 -7.41 6.11 8.90
C THR A 130 -8.80 6.69 9.11
N LYS A 131 -9.84 5.88 8.91
CA LYS A 131 -11.22 6.28 9.16
C LYS A 131 -11.47 6.62 10.64
N LYS A 132 -10.92 5.82 11.56
CA LYS A 132 -11.07 6.03 13.02
C LYS A 132 -10.38 7.29 13.50
N GLN A 133 -9.23 7.64 12.95
CA GLN A 133 -8.45 8.80 13.36
C GLN A 133 -9.10 10.14 13.03
N GLN A 134 -10.01 10.19 12.06
CA GLN A 134 -10.74 11.40 11.64
C GLN A 134 -9.83 12.57 11.20
N VAL A 135 -8.59 12.30 10.84
CA VAL A 135 -7.63 13.30 10.30
C VAL A 135 -7.88 13.52 8.80
N TYR A 136 -8.20 12.44 8.10
CA TYR A 136 -8.48 12.45 6.68
C TYR A 136 -9.97 12.24 6.41
N SER A 137 -10.46 12.84 5.33
CA SER A 137 -11.84 12.60 4.85
C SER A 137 -11.99 11.36 3.99
N GLY A 138 -10.88 10.68 3.68
CA GLY A 138 -10.86 9.47 2.89
C GLY A 138 -9.46 8.93 2.68
N ALA A 139 -9.33 7.95 1.80
CA ALA A 139 -8.05 7.38 1.40
C ALA A 139 -8.05 7.10 -0.11
N VAL A 140 -6.90 7.32 -0.73
CA VAL A 140 -6.62 6.91 -2.12
C VAL A 140 -5.56 5.83 -2.08
N LEU A 141 -5.91 4.62 -2.52
CA LEU A 141 -4.97 3.52 -2.66
C LEU A 141 -4.66 3.33 -4.14
N GLU A 142 -3.39 3.34 -4.47
CA GLU A 142 -2.95 2.99 -5.83
C GLU A 142 -2.18 1.68 -5.84
N GLY A 143 -2.37 0.89 -6.88
CA GLY A 143 -1.68 -0.38 -7.02
C GLY A 143 -2.26 -1.24 -8.11
N ARG A 144 -2.35 -2.54 -7.83
CA ARG A 144 -2.98 -3.54 -8.69
C ARG A 144 -4.05 -4.27 -7.90
N ASP A 145 -5.20 -4.50 -8.53
CA ASP A 145 -6.33 -5.25 -7.94
C ASP A 145 -6.85 -4.69 -6.61
N ILE A 146 -6.69 -3.37 -6.38
CA ILE A 146 -7.16 -2.74 -5.13
C ILE A 146 -8.68 -2.77 -5.08
N GLY A 147 -9.35 -2.35 -6.14
CA GLY A 147 -10.81 -2.29 -6.19
C GLY A 147 -11.50 -3.64 -6.37
N THR A 148 -10.78 -4.67 -6.81
CA THR A 148 -11.37 -5.99 -7.09
C THR A 148 -11.02 -7.05 -6.06
N VAL A 149 -9.83 -7.01 -5.48
CA VAL A 149 -9.32 -8.03 -4.56
C VAL A 149 -9.15 -7.49 -3.14
N VAL A 150 -8.51 -6.33 -2.99
CA VAL A 150 -8.21 -5.77 -1.66
C VAL A 150 -9.47 -5.19 -1.02
N LEU A 151 -10.21 -4.39 -1.76
CA LEU A 151 -11.41 -3.67 -1.30
C LEU A 151 -12.60 -3.96 -2.23
N PRO A 152 -13.10 -5.19 -2.29
CA PRO A 152 -14.17 -5.57 -3.21
C PRO A 152 -15.54 -4.98 -2.85
N ASP A 153 -15.75 -4.57 -1.59
CA ASP A 153 -17.05 -4.09 -1.05
C ASP A 153 -17.06 -2.59 -0.73
#